data_49813145d5529079b62b344e0d1e3e40
#
_entry.id   49813145d5529079b62b344e0d1e3e40
#
_cell.length_a   1.000
_cell.length_b   1.000
_cell.length_c   1.000
_cell.angle_alpha   90.00
_cell.angle_beta   90.00
_cell.angle_gamma   90.00
#
_symmetry.space_group_name_H-M   'P 1'
#
loop_
_entity.id
_entity.type
_entity.pdbx_description
1 polymer ?
#
loop_
_entity_poly.entity_id
_entity_poly.type
_entity_poly.pdbx_seq_one_letter_code
_entity_poly.pdbx_strand_id
1 'polypeptide(L)'
;MAVDRISFEVRRDEIVGLIGPNGAGKTTLLRLITKILKPDAGSIVFRGADITALRPWEVVERGIAGTFQNMRPFRHLPIIANVMVPLLAPRARRGGEWVKSIEAKAMDALEFVGISDMALEQASALSQGDLKRLEVARAIATEPELLLLDEPLGGLNPAESELLAKSIRRLHKGGRFGRLHSEGPAVLMIEHKLKELMAIVDRVIVVDYGEIIADGPPAEVVRNPQVIEAYLGSEHAAA
;
A
#
# COMPACT_ATOMS: atom_id res chain seq x y z
N MET A 1 -14.12 18.91 -6.30
CA MET A 1 -14.30 17.82 -5.33
C MET A 1 -13.28 16.75 -5.71
N ALA A 2 -12.54 16.17 -4.77
CA ALA A 2 -11.47 15.22 -5.14
C ALA A 2 -11.98 13.78 -5.28
N VAL A 3 -13.11 13.47 -4.64
CA VAL A 3 -13.79 12.16 -4.69
C VAL A 3 -15.28 12.45 -4.65
N ASP A 4 -16.04 11.91 -5.60
CA ASP A 4 -17.49 12.10 -5.69
C ASP A 4 -18.20 10.74 -5.75
N ARG A 5 -18.97 10.43 -4.70
CA ARG A 5 -19.86 9.25 -4.61
C ARG A 5 -19.21 7.91 -5.02
N ILE A 6 -17.93 7.73 -4.72
CA ILE A 6 -17.23 6.46 -4.96
C ILE A 6 -17.71 5.41 -3.97
N SER A 7 -18.11 4.25 -4.49
CA SER A 7 -18.39 3.04 -3.69
C SER A 7 -17.68 1.85 -4.32
N PHE A 8 -16.86 1.15 -3.56
CA PHE A 8 -16.19 -0.09 -3.96
C PHE A 8 -15.87 -0.94 -2.72
N GLU A 9 -15.52 -2.17 -2.94
CA GLU A 9 -15.05 -3.09 -1.90
C GLU A 9 -13.67 -3.62 -2.25
N VAL A 10 -12.92 -4.06 -1.24
CA VAL A 10 -11.69 -4.85 -1.40
C VAL A 10 -11.90 -6.13 -0.62
N ARG A 11 -11.87 -7.27 -1.32
CA ARG A 11 -12.06 -8.59 -0.72
C ARG A 11 -10.75 -9.06 -0.09
N ARG A 12 -10.87 -9.99 0.85
CA ARG A 12 -9.72 -10.50 1.58
C ARG A 12 -8.71 -11.24 0.69
N ASP A 13 -9.20 -11.90 -0.34
CA ASP A 13 -8.46 -12.78 -1.24
C ASP A 13 -8.03 -12.11 -2.54
N GLU A 14 -7.99 -10.76 -2.59
CA GLU A 14 -7.63 -10.05 -3.81
C GLU A 14 -6.56 -8.98 -3.61
N ILE A 15 -5.82 -8.72 -4.67
CA ILE A 15 -5.02 -7.52 -4.88
C ILE A 15 -5.77 -6.62 -5.87
N VAL A 16 -6.14 -5.44 -5.41
CA VAL A 16 -6.84 -4.43 -6.23
C VAL A 16 -5.86 -3.34 -6.65
N GLY A 17 -5.76 -3.10 -7.95
CA GLY A 17 -5.08 -1.95 -8.51
C GLY A 17 -6.02 -0.75 -8.61
N LEU A 18 -5.64 0.39 -8.07
CA LEU A 18 -6.38 1.65 -8.19
C LEU A 18 -5.60 2.57 -9.14
N ILE A 19 -6.10 2.76 -10.33
CA ILE A 19 -5.45 3.54 -11.40
C ILE A 19 -6.31 4.73 -11.85
N GLY A 20 -5.73 5.59 -12.66
CA GLY A 20 -6.40 6.76 -13.23
C GLY A 20 -5.41 7.92 -13.45
N PRO A 21 -5.80 8.98 -14.16
CA PRO A 21 -4.98 10.15 -14.41
C PRO A 21 -4.51 10.85 -13.12
N ASN A 22 -3.54 11.75 -13.27
CA ASN A 22 -3.11 12.61 -12.18
C ASN A 22 -4.26 13.52 -11.74
N GLY A 23 -4.47 13.64 -10.42
CA GLY A 23 -5.60 14.43 -9.89
C GLY A 23 -6.93 13.69 -9.83
N ALA A 24 -7.06 12.46 -10.32
CA ALA A 24 -8.31 11.70 -10.33
C ALA A 24 -8.89 11.34 -8.93
N GLY A 25 -8.12 11.55 -7.84
CA GLY A 25 -8.60 11.31 -6.47
C GLY A 25 -8.03 10.07 -5.78
N LYS A 26 -7.16 9.29 -6.44
CA LYS A 26 -6.59 8.03 -5.92
C LYS A 26 -5.95 8.16 -4.53
N THR A 27 -4.98 9.04 -4.36
CA THR A 27 -4.33 9.30 -3.07
C THR A 27 -5.30 9.84 -2.03
N THR A 28 -6.33 10.61 -2.46
CA THR A 28 -7.39 11.08 -1.57
C THR A 28 -8.19 9.90 -1.00
N LEU A 29 -8.52 8.91 -1.82
CA LEU A 29 -9.20 7.69 -1.37
C LEU A 29 -8.38 6.95 -0.29
N LEU A 30 -7.07 6.75 -0.51
CA LEU A 30 -6.22 6.14 0.52
C LEU A 30 -6.20 6.96 1.82
N ARG A 31 -6.14 8.29 1.71
CA ARG A 31 -6.17 9.17 2.89
C ARG A 31 -7.52 9.14 3.63
N LEU A 32 -8.62 8.93 2.93
CA LEU A 32 -9.94 8.71 3.52
C LEU A 32 -9.99 7.37 4.26
N ILE A 33 -9.50 6.28 3.65
CA ILE A 33 -9.46 4.95 4.28
C ILE A 33 -8.60 4.96 5.53
N THR A 34 -7.43 5.61 5.48
CA THR A 34 -6.50 5.72 6.61
C THR A 34 -6.87 6.79 7.63
N LYS A 35 -7.97 7.50 7.43
CA LYS A 35 -8.48 8.58 8.31
C LYS A 35 -7.55 9.79 8.45
N ILE A 36 -6.59 9.96 7.55
CA ILE A 36 -5.83 11.20 7.41
C ILE A 36 -6.73 12.34 6.94
N LEU A 37 -7.72 12.00 6.10
CA LEU A 37 -8.83 12.88 5.73
C LEU A 37 -10.14 12.31 6.24
N LYS A 38 -11.07 13.19 6.62
CA LYS A 38 -12.46 12.81 6.93
C LYS A 38 -13.31 12.90 5.67
N PRO A 39 -14.19 11.93 5.40
CA PRO A 39 -15.19 12.07 4.36
C PRO A 39 -16.25 13.09 4.79
N ASP A 40 -16.75 13.87 3.83
CA ASP A 40 -17.86 14.81 4.04
C ASP A 40 -19.19 14.04 4.19
N ALA A 41 -19.32 12.90 3.48
CA ALA A 41 -20.46 12.00 3.54
C ALA A 41 -20.04 10.56 3.20
N GLY A 42 -20.92 9.60 3.45
CA GLY A 42 -20.66 8.18 3.23
C GLY A 42 -20.03 7.50 4.44
N SER A 43 -19.67 6.22 4.27
CA SER A 43 -19.13 5.39 5.34
C SER A 43 -18.00 4.50 4.81
N ILE A 44 -17.10 4.11 5.71
CA ILE A 44 -16.03 3.15 5.43
C ILE A 44 -16.19 2.00 6.42
N VAL A 45 -16.35 0.79 5.87
CA VAL A 45 -16.57 -0.42 6.65
C VAL A 45 -15.35 -1.33 6.51
N PHE A 46 -14.81 -1.81 7.63
CA PHE A 46 -13.73 -2.78 7.67
C PHE A 46 -14.13 -3.97 8.53
N ARG A 47 -14.15 -5.17 7.95
CA ARG A 47 -14.56 -6.41 8.63
C ARG A 47 -15.95 -6.29 9.29
N GLY A 48 -16.90 -5.69 8.58
CA GLY A 48 -18.26 -5.49 9.06
C GLY A 48 -18.43 -4.39 10.09
N ALA A 49 -17.36 -3.73 10.52
CA ALA A 49 -17.41 -2.61 11.46
C ALA A 49 -17.25 -1.27 10.73
N ASP A 50 -18.10 -0.32 11.06
CA ASP A 50 -17.93 1.06 10.58
C ASP A 50 -16.70 1.68 11.25
N ILE A 51 -15.76 2.13 10.42
CA ILE A 51 -14.53 2.79 10.85
C ILE A 51 -14.51 4.28 10.49
N THR A 52 -15.61 4.83 10.00
CA THR A 52 -15.69 6.21 9.45
C THR A 52 -15.25 7.26 10.45
N ALA A 53 -15.59 7.11 11.72
CA ALA A 53 -15.26 8.06 12.78
C ALA A 53 -13.95 7.79 13.51
N LEU A 54 -13.22 6.72 13.17
CA LEU A 54 -11.96 6.36 13.82
C LEU A 54 -10.87 7.38 13.54
N ARG A 55 -9.88 7.42 14.43
CA ARG A 55 -8.64 8.18 14.28
C ARG A 55 -7.60 7.34 13.53
N PRO A 56 -6.58 7.95 12.89
CA PRO A 56 -5.59 7.21 12.10
C PRO A 56 -4.92 6.05 12.85
N TRP A 57 -4.56 6.23 14.11
CA TRP A 57 -3.91 5.16 14.90
C TRP A 57 -4.88 4.02 15.26
N GLU A 58 -6.17 4.30 15.42
CA GLU A 58 -7.19 3.27 15.69
C GLU A 58 -7.40 2.39 14.44
N VAL A 59 -7.25 2.97 13.24
CA VAL A 59 -7.28 2.23 11.97
C VAL A 59 -6.10 1.27 11.86
N VAL A 60 -4.90 1.71 12.26
CA VAL A 60 -3.72 0.83 12.33
C VAL A 60 -3.94 -0.30 13.33
N GLU A 61 -4.51 -0.01 14.51
CA GLU A 61 -4.85 -1.03 15.51
C GLU A 61 -5.90 -2.03 15.03
N ARG A 62 -6.75 -1.65 14.07
CA ARG A 62 -7.71 -2.57 13.42
C ARG A 62 -7.05 -3.48 12.39
N GLY A 63 -5.84 -3.18 11.92
CA GLY A 63 -5.09 -3.98 10.97
C GLY A 63 -5.06 -3.43 9.56
N ILE A 64 -5.25 -2.15 9.41
CA ILE A 64 -5.01 -1.44 8.15
C ILE A 64 -3.68 -0.73 8.27
N ALA A 65 -2.72 -1.07 7.41
CA ALA A 65 -1.45 -0.36 7.30
C ALA A 65 -1.21 0.08 5.86
N GLY A 66 -0.37 1.09 5.68
CA GLY A 66 -0.09 1.56 4.33
C GLY A 66 1.17 2.39 4.23
N THR A 67 1.61 2.57 2.99
CA THR A 67 2.62 3.55 2.60
C THR A 67 1.93 4.85 2.17
N PHE A 68 2.63 5.96 2.27
CA PHE A 68 2.13 7.27 1.86
C PHE A 68 3.20 7.99 1.05
N GLN A 69 2.77 8.72 0.03
CA GLN A 69 3.67 9.42 -0.91
C GLN A 69 4.70 10.36 -0.24
N ASN A 70 4.43 10.83 0.99
CA ASN A 70 5.26 11.76 1.74
C ASN A 70 5.70 11.22 3.12
N MET A 71 5.73 9.91 3.33
CA MET A 71 6.26 9.38 4.59
C MET A 71 7.75 9.68 4.70
N ARG A 72 8.10 10.36 5.78
CA ARG A 72 9.51 10.67 6.07
C ARG A 72 10.04 9.63 7.04
N PRO A 73 11.06 8.86 6.66
CA PRO A 73 11.74 7.98 7.61
C PRO A 73 12.43 8.84 8.68
N PHE A 74 12.69 8.25 9.82
CA PHE A 74 13.57 8.82 10.84
C PHE A 74 15.01 8.75 10.32
N ARG A 75 15.43 9.81 9.61
CA ARG A 75 16.67 9.84 8.81
C ARG A 75 17.93 9.54 9.61
N HIS A 76 17.98 9.92 10.88
CA HIS A 76 19.13 9.72 11.78
C HIS A 76 19.09 8.39 12.55
N LEU A 77 18.02 7.62 12.40
CA LEU A 77 17.94 6.28 12.97
C LEU A 77 18.44 5.24 11.97
N PRO A 78 18.98 4.11 12.46
CA PRO A 78 19.23 2.94 11.63
C PRO A 78 17.97 2.48 10.90
N ILE A 79 18.16 1.87 9.73
CA ILE A 79 17.07 1.37 8.90
C ILE A 79 16.20 0.37 9.67
N ILE A 80 16.82 -0.56 10.39
CA ILE A 80 16.08 -1.52 11.24
C ILE A 80 15.25 -0.81 12.31
N ALA A 81 15.78 0.24 12.94
CA ALA A 81 15.05 0.99 13.96
C ALA A 81 13.81 1.68 13.37
N ASN A 82 13.87 2.13 12.12
CA ASN A 82 12.71 2.66 11.41
C ASN A 82 11.58 1.62 11.28
N VAL A 83 11.91 0.36 11.05
CA VAL A 83 10.93 -0.74 10.96
C VAL A 83 10.45 -1.16 12.35
N MET A 84 11.28 -1.05 13.37
CA MET A 84 10.90 -1.37 14.75
C MET A 84 9.89 -0.38 15.34
N VAL A 85 9.92 0.89 14.96
CA VAL A 85 9.00 1.93 15.50
C VAL A 85 7.52 1.53 15.41
N PRO A 86 6.95 1.14 14.25
CA PRO A 86 5.56 0.73 14.18
C PRO A 86 5.26 -0.56 14.98
N LEU A 87 6.24 -1.41 15.22
CA LEU A 87 6.12 -2.63 16.03
C LEU A 87 5.99 -2.34 17.53
N LEU A 88 6.26 -1.13 17.97
CA LEU A 88 6.03 -0.69 19.34
C LEU A 88 4.55 -0.38 19.63
N ALA A 89 3.70 -0.28 18.61
CA ALA A 89 2.27 -0.07 18.77
C ALA A 89 1.58 -1.24 19.50
N PRO A 90 0.48 -1.00 20.27
CA PRO A 90 -0.18 -2.03 21.07
C PRO A 90 -0.60 -3.27 20.28
N ARG A 91 -1.09 -3.09 19.04
CA ARG A 91 -1.46 -4.22 18.16
C ARG A 91 -0.29 -5.15 17.89
N ALA A 92 0.87 -4.62 17.56
CA ALA A 92 2.03 -5.39 17.23
C ALA A 92 2.62 -6.14 18.44
N ARG A 93 2.25 -5.74 19.66
CA ARG A 93 2.65 -6.36 20.95
C ARG A 93 1.74 -7.50 21.40
N ARG A 94 0.66 -7.80 20.68
CA ARG A 94 -0.24 -8.90 21.04
C ARG A 94 0.51 -10.23 20.96
N GLY A 95 0.82 -10.80 22.13
CA GLY A 95 1.54 -12.08 22.25
C GLY A 95 2.67 -12.09 23.26
N GLY A 96 2.92 -10.99 24.01
CA GLY A 96 3.94 -10.94 25.08
C GLY A 96 5.39 -10.98 24.56
N GLU A 97 5.60 -10.63 23.31
CA GLU A 97 6.89 -10.70 22.64
C GLU A 97 7.81 -9.54 23.04
N TRP A 98 9.01 -9.88 23.52
CA TRP A 98 10.05 -8.96 23.94
C TRP A 98 10.88 -8.42 22.76
N VAL A 99 11.73 -7.43 23.03
CA VAL A 99 12.57 -6.68 22.05
C VAL A 99 13.25 -7.57 20.99
N LYS A 100 13.72 -8.76 21.36
CA LYS A 100 14.35 -9.71 20.42
C LYS A 100 13.41 -10.18 19.30
N SER A 101 12.12 -10.31 19.60
CA SER A 101 11.14 -10.69 18.57
C SER A 101 10.77 -9.50 17.66
N ILE A 102 10.82 -8.27 18.17
CA ILE A 102 10.62 -7.04 17.38
C ILE A 102 11.77 -6.87 16.39
N GLU A 103 13.00 -7.08 16.83
CA GLU A 103 14.19 -7.01 15.97
C GLU A 103 14.13 -8.08 14.87
N ALA A 104 13.80 -9.33 15.22
CA ALA A 104 13.65 -10.40 14.24
C ALA A 104 12.55 -10.07 13.19
N LYS A 105 11.38 -9.60 13.62
CA LYS A 105 10.32 -9.18 12.69
C LYS A 105 10.76 -8.02 11.79
N ALA A 106 11.52 -7.08 12.33
CA ALA A 106 12.05 -5.97 11.55
C ALA A 106 13.06 -6.46 10.50
N MET A 107 13.94 -7.39 10.86
CA MET A 107 14.88 -8.01 9.92
C MET A 107 14.16 -8.81 8.85
N ASP A 108 13.17 -9.63 9.20
CA ASP A 108 12.35 -10.36 8.23
C ASP A 108 11.68 -9.41 7.21
N ALA A 109 11.20 -8.25 7.69
CA ALA A 109 10.59 -7.24 6.81
C ALA A 109 11.62 -6.60 5.86
N LEU A 110 12.83 -6.32 6.35
CA LEU A 110 13.93 -5.78 5.54
C LEU A 110 14.41 -6.81 4.51
N GLU A 111 14.53 -8.09 4.91
CA GLU A 111 14.85 -9.18 3.99
C GLU A 111 13.80 -9.35 2.91
N PHE A 112 12.52 -9.26 3.29
CA PHE A 112 11.40 -9.35 2.35
C PHE A 112 11.47 -8.31 1.23
N VAL A 113 11.87 -7.08 1.55
CA VAL A 113 12.01 -5.98 0.58
C VAL A 113 13.42 -5.88 -0.02
N GLY A 114 14.38 -6.71 0.42
CA GLY A 114 15.73 -6.83 -0.13
C GLY A 114 16.67 -5.68 0.24
N ILE A 115 16.61 -5.18 1.49
CA ILE A 115 17.52 -4.16 2.05
C ILE A 115 18.04 -4.54 3.45
N SER A 116 18.04 -5.83 3.78
CA SER A 116 18.49 -6.31 5.11
C SER A 116 19.99 -6.14 5.35
N ASP A 117 20.79 -6.13 4.30
CA ASP A 117 22.24 -5.88 4.35
C ASP A 117 22.56 -4.45 4.82
N MET A 118 21.65 -3.51 4.61
CA MET A 118 21.77 -2.11 5.04
C MET A 118 21.13 -1.84 6.42
N ALA A 119 20.67 -2.86 7.14
CA ALA A 119 19.85 -2.72 8.36
C ALA A 119 20.40 -1.76 9.41
N LEU A 120 21.73 -1.73 9.59
CA LEU A 120 22.41 -0.91 10.59
C LEU A 120 22.83 0.47 10.07
N GLU A 121 22.71 0.73 8.78
CA GLU A 121 23.00 2.03 8.19
C GLU A 121 21.91 3.04 8.56
N GLN A 122 22.24 4.34 8.51
CA GLN A 122 21.27 5.38 8.71
C GLN A 122 20.32 5.51 7.50
N ALA A 123 19.04 5.72 7.76
CA ALA A 123 18.06 5.88 6.69
C ALA A 123 18.30 7.11 5.79
N SER A 124 19.16 8.04 6.21
CA SER A 124 19.63 9.17 5.39
C SER A 124 20.51 8.74 4.21
N ALA A 125 21.12 7.58 4.25
CA ALA A 125 21.98 7.03 3.18
C ALA A 125 21.20 6.34 2.06
N LEU A 126 19.90 6.05 2.26
CA LEU A 126 19.10 5.33 1.30
C LEU A 126 18.84 6.10 0.01
N SER A 127 18.87 5.39 -1.11
CA SER A 127 18.37 5.85 -2.40
C SER A 127 16.85 6.08 -2.34
N GLN A 128 16.28 6.76 -3.34
CA GLN A 128 14.82 6.92 -3.45
C GLN A 128 14.10 5.57 -3.55
N GLY A 129 14.66 4.62 -4.28
CA GLY A 129 14.11 3.26 -4.39
C GLY A 129 14.13 2.51 -3.06
N ASP A 130 15.26 2.58 -2.33
CA ASP A 130 15.38 1.91 -1.03
C ASP A 130 14.52 2.57 0.05
N LEU A 131 14.28 3.88 -0.05
CA LEU A 131 13.29 4.58 0.79
C LEU A 131 11.88 4.00 0.58
N LYS A 132 11.50 3.70 -0.67
CA LYS A 132 10.22 3.05 -0.97
C LYS A 132 10.16 1.62 -0.41
N ARG A 133 11.24 0.85 -0.53
CA ARG A 133 11.35 -0.48 0.08
C ARG A 133 11.23 -0.39 1.61
N LEU A 134 11.88 0.58 2.25
CA LEU A 134 11.77 0.80 3.69
C LEU A 134 10.33 1.15 4.11
N GLU A 135 9.60 1.96 3.34
CA GLU A 135 8.19 2.26 3.58
C GLU A 135 7.33 0.99 3.56
N VAL A 136 7.52 0.14 2.55
CA VAL A 136 6.84 -1.16 2.46
C VAL A 136 7.20 -2.05 3.64
N ALA A 137 8.50 -2.17 4.00
CA ALA A 137 8.94 -2.94 5.16
C ALA A 137 8.26 -2.49 6.45
N ARG A 138 8.16 -1.19 6.69
CA ARG A 138 7.48 -0.61 7.87
C ARG A 138 5.99 -0.97 7.92
N ALA A 139 5.33 -0.98 6.77
CA ALA A 139 3.91 -1.32 6.69
C ALA A 139 3.68 -2.82 6.93
N ILE A 140 4.42 -3.71 6.25
CA ILE A 140 4.24 -5.15 6.36
C ILE A 140 4.66 -5.71 7.72
N ALA A 141 5.66 -5.09 8.38
CA ALA A 141 6.12 -5.51 9.71
C ALA A 141 4.98 -5.50 10.75
N THR A 142 3.96 -4.66 10.57
CA THR A 142 2.78 -4.61 11.47
C THR A 142 1.81 -5.77 11.25
N GLU A 143 2.08 -6.67 10.32
CA GLU A 143 1.22 -7.80 9.96
C GLU A 143 -0.22 -7.34 9.69
N PRO A 144 -0.46 -6.45 8.68
CA PRO A 144 -1.78 -5.92 8.41
C PRO A 144 -2.71 -6.96 7.79
N GLU A 145 -4.01 -6.74 7.92
CA GLU A 145 -5.05 -7.50 7.21
C GLU A 145 -5.45 -6.80 5.89
N LEU A 146 -5.28 -5.47 5.84
CA LEU A 146 -5.39 -4.67 4.62
C LEU A 146 -4.12 -3.84 4.47
N LEU A 147 -3.42 -4.02 3.37
CA LEU A 147 -2.21 -3.29 3.00
C LEU A 147 -2.54 -2.27 1.89
N LEU A 148 -2.31 -1.00 2.20
CA LEU A 148 -2.53 0.11 1.27
C LEU A 148 -1.18 0.61 0.75
N LEU A 149 -0.95 0.54 -0.55
CA LEU A 149 0.33 0.91 -1.16
C LEU A 149 0.14 2.09 -2.13
N ASP A 150 0.79 3.20 -1.84
CA ASP A 150 0.79 4.40 -2.69
C ASP A 150 2.13 4.52 -3.43
N GLU A 151 2.15 4.10 -4.70
CA GLU A 151 3.29 4.09 -5.61
C GLU A 151 4.55 3.40 -5.03
N PRO A 152 4.43 2.14 -4.54
CA PRO A 152 5.57 1.46 -3.91
C PRO A 152 6.71 1.13 -4.87
N LEU A 153 6.45 1.11 -6.19
CA LEU A 153 7.45 0.83 -7.21
C LEU A 153 8.16 2.10 -7.73
N GLY A 154 7.79 3.27 -7.19
CA GLY A 154 8.39 4.54 -7.55
C GLY A 154 9.89 4.60 -7.22
N GLY A 155 10.71 5.10 -8.17
CA GLY A 155 12.17 5.23 -7.98
C GLY A 155 12.96 3.92 -8.13
N LEU A 156 12.29 2.78 -8.29
CA LEU A 156 12.94 1.49 -8.56
C LEU A 156 13.21 1.32 -10.05
N ASN A 157 14.31 0.64 -10.39
CA ASN A 157 14.54 0.21 -11.76
C ASN A 157 13.58 -0.93 -12.17
N PRO A 158 13.48 -1.31 -13.45
CA PRO A 158 12.54 -2.33 -13.90
C PRO A 158 12.67 -3.69 -13.20
N ALA A 159 13.90 -4.17 -12.98
CA ALA A 159 14.17 -5.45 -12.32
C ALA A 159 13.75 -5.41 -10.83
N GLU A 160 14.07 -4.34 -10.14
CA GLU A 160 13.67 -4.11 -8.75
C GLU A 160 12.16 -3.98 -8.61
N SER A 161 11.50 -3.27 -9.53
CA SER A 161 10.04 -3.12 -9.55
C SER A 161 9.35 -4.48 -9.71
N GLU A 162 9.84 -5.30 -10.64
CA GLU A 162 9.30 -6.64 -10.87
C GLU A 162 9.51 -7.54 -9.64
N LEU A 163 10.69 -7.47 -9.00
CA LEU A 163 10.99 -8.24 -7.80
C LEU A 163 10.08 -7.86 -6.63
N LEU A 164 9.91 -6.56 -6.36
CA LEU A 164 9.04 -6.08 -5.28
C LEU A 164 7.57 -6.42 -5.56
N ALA A 165 7.11 -6.25 -6.80
CA ALA A 165 5.76 -6.61 -7.21
C ALA A 165 5.48 -8.11 -6.99
N LYS A 166 6.39 -9.00 -7.41
CA LYS A 166 6.30 -10.44 -7.13
C LYS A 166 6.32 -10.77 -5.64
N SER A 167 7.10 -10.03 -4.86
CA SER A 167 7.14 -10.20 -3.41
C SER A 167 5.80 -9.82 -2.78
N ILE A 168 5.17 -8.70 -3.18
CA ILE A 168 3.83 -8.30 -2.73
C ILE A 168 2.79 -9.39 -3.07
N ARG A 169 2.84 -9.94 -4.30
CA ARG A 169 1.95 -11.03 -4.70
C ARG A 169 2.16 -12.29 -3.84
N ARG A 170 3.42 -12.62 -3.52
CA ARG A 170 3.76 -13.74 -2.63
C ARG A 170 3.26 -13.52 -1.20
N LEU A 171 3.39 -12.29 -0.68
CA LEU A 171 2.86 -11.91 0.63
C LEU A 171 1.35 -12.14 0.71
N HIS A 172 0.62 -11.61 -0.27
CA HIS A 172 -0.84 -11.77 -0.37
C HIS A 172 -1.26 -13.26 -0.39
N LYS A 173 -0.51 -14.13 -1.06
CA LYS A 173 -0.78 -15.58 -1.11
C LYS A 173 -0.36 -16.36 0.15
N GLY A 174 -0.06 -15.67 1.26
CA GLY A 174 0.36 -16.34 2.49
C GLY A 174 1.80 -16.86 2.46
N GLY A 175 2.66 -16.30 1.61
CA GLY A 175 4.10 -16.59 1.62
C GLY A 175 4.72 -16.24 2.98
N ARG A 176 5.70 -17.05 3.42
CA ARG A 176 6.37 -16.89 4.72
C ARG A 176 6.91 -15.48 4.91
N PHE A 177 6.18 -14.70 5.67
CA PHE A 177 6.63 -13.47 6.30
C PHE A 177 6.09 -13.48 7.73
N GLY A 178 6.97 -13.62 8.71
CA GLY A 178 6.56 -13.68 10.11
C GLY A 178 5.64 -14.85 10.45
N ARG A 179 4.77 -14.62 11.43
CA ARG A 179 3.69 -15.54 11.83
C ARG A 179 2.35 -15.21 11.15
N LEU A 180 2.38 -14.52 10.02
CA LEU A 180 1.18 -14.21 9.29
C LEU A 180 0.36 -15.47 9.06
N HIS A 181 -0.92 -15.35 9.36
CA HIS A 181 -1.96 -16.34 9.15
C HIS A 181 -1.80 -17.02 7.78
N SER A 182 -2.36 -18.20 7.63
CA SER A 182 -2.34 -18.99 6.38
C SER A 182 -2.80 -18.22 5.13
N GLU A 183 -3.38 -17.04 5.32
CA GLU A 183 -3.81 -16.10 4.30
C GLU A 183 -3.09 -14.75 4.49
N GLY A 184 -2.50 -14.23 3.42
CA GLY A 184 -1.86 -12.91 3.43
C GLY A 184 -2.86 -11.75 3.50
N PRO A 185 -2.40 -10.49 3.54
CA PRO A 185 -3.28 -9.33 3.57
C PRO A 185 -4.01 -9.15 2.24
N ALA A 186 -5.24 -8.59 2.28
CA ALA A 186 -5.78 -7.91 1.12
C ALA A 186 -4.89 -6.71 0.76
N VAL A 187 -4.79 -6.38 -0.52
CA VAL A 187 -3.93 -5.27 -0.98
C VAL A 187 -4.74 -4.32 -1.85
N LEU A 188 -4.66 -3.03 -1.55
CA LEU A 188 -5.09 -1.96 -2.46
C LEU A 188 -3.85 -1.13 -2.84
N MET A 189 -3.53 -1.10 -4.13
CA MET A 189 -2.27 -0.55 -4.63
C MET A 189 -2.52 0.50 -5.70
N ILE A 190 -2.00 1.71 -5.51
CA ILE A 190 -1.91 2.74 -6.54
C ILE A 190 -0.57 2.61 -7.22
N GLU A 191 -0.55 2.60 -8.55
CA GLU A 191 0.67 2.57 -9.34
C GLU A 191 0.50 3.26 -10.70
N HIS A 192 1.60 3.81 -11.20
CA HIS A 192 1.73 4.34 -12.55
C HIS A 192 2.50 3.39 -13.50
N LYS A 193 3.22 2.43 -12.94
CA LYS A 193 3.89 1.36 -13.68
C LYS A 193 2.88 0.27 -14.02
N LEU A 194 2.03 0.55 -15.02
CA LEU A 194 0.87 -0.29 -15.35
C LEU A 194 1.24 -1.73 -15.68
N LYS A 195 2.38 -1.96 -16.36
CA LYS A 195 2.84 -3.30 -16.72
C LYS A 195 3.07 -4.17 -15.49
N GLU A 196 3.81 -3.66 -14.51
CA GLU A 196 4.13 -4.34 -13.27
C GLU A 196 2.90 -4.53 -12.40
N LEU A 197 2.03 -3.51 -12.34
CA LEU A 197 0.77 -3.59 -11.61
C LEU A 197 -0.15 -4.67 -12.18
N MET A 198 -0.41 -4.63 -13.51
CA MET A 198 -1.31 -5.59 -14.18
C MET A 198 -0.85 -7.03 -14.07
N ALA A 199 0.45 -7.27 -13.85
CA ALA A 199 1.00 -8.61 -13.66
C ALA A 199 0.67 -9.23 -12.30
N ILE A 200 0.28 -8.43 -11.30
CA ILE A 200 0.09 -8.89 -9.92
C ILE A 200 -1.32 -8.68 -9.36
N VAL A 201 -2.14 -7.82 -9.96
CA VAL A 201 -3.49 -7.54 -9.47
C VAL A 201 -4.51 -8.55 -10.00
N ASP A 202 -5.54 -8.79 -9.21
CA ASP A 202 -6.67 -9.63 -9.58
C ASP A 202 -7.79 -8.79 -10.20
N ARG A 203 -7.92 -7.52 -9.77
CA ARG A 203 -8.92 -6.57 -10.22
C ARG A 203 -8.33 -5.16 -10.29
N VAL A 204 -8.88 -4.36 -11.19
CA VAL A 204 -8.49 -2.96 -11.37
C VAL A 204 -9.71 -2.07 -11.26
N ILE A 205 -9.60 -1.02 -10.45
CA ILE A 205 -10.55 0.07 -10.35
C ILE A 205 -9.92 1.29 -11.01
N VAL A 206 -10.62 1.89 -11.95
CA VAL A 206 -10.17 3.11 -12.63
C VAL A 206 -10.98 4.28 -12.13
N VAL A 207 -10.29 5.29 -11.65
CA VAL A 207 -10.89 6.53 -11.16
C VAL A 207 -10.51 7.67 -12.09
N ASP A 208 -11.47 8.46 -12.49
CA ASP A 208 -11.28 9.70 -13.23
C ASP A 208 -12.21 10.78 -12.68
N TYR A 209 -11.71 12.02 -12.53
CA TYR A 209 -12.41 13.16 -11.93
C TYR A 209 -13.19 12.85 -10.63
N GLY A 210 -12.69 11.92 -9.83
CA GLY A 210 -13.31 11.54 -8.54
C GLY A 210 -14.43 10.51 -8.66
N GLU A 211 -14.66 9.91 -9.81
CA GLU A 211 -15.66 8.86 -10.07
C GLU A 211 -14.99 7.56 -10.55
N ILE A 212 -15.65 6.42 -10.32
CA ILE A 212 -15.21 5.14 -10.90
C ILE A 212 -15.74 5.03 -12.31
N ILE A 213 -14.84 4.91 -13.29
CA ILE A 213 -15.19 4.75 -14.72
C ILE A 213 -15.05 3.30 -15.21
N ALA A 214 -14.32 2.45 -14.47
CA ALA A 214 -14.23 1.02 -14.73
C ALA A 214 -13.85 0.27 -13.45
N ASP A 215 -14.35 -0.96 -13.32
CA ASP A 215 -14.04 -1.90 -12.24
C ASP A 215 -14.16 -3.33 -12.79
N GLY A 216 -13.05 -4.08 -12.80
CA GLY A 216 -13.04 -5.43 -13.34
C GLY A 216 -11.65 -6.04 -13.49
N PRO A 217 -11.57 -7.23 -14.10
CA PRO A 217 -10.30 -7.89 -14.40
C PRO A 217 -9.38 -7.01 -15.28
N PRO A 218 -8.05 -7.07 -15.11
CA PRO A 218 -7.10 -6.27 -15.89
C PRO A 218 -7.32 -6.33 -17.40
N ALA A 219 -7.59 -7.54 -17.93
CA ALA A 219 -7.78 -7.76 -19.37
C ALA A 219 -9.03 -7.06 -19.96
N GLU A 220 -10.04 -6.83 -19.15
CA GLU A 220 -11.26 -6.12 -19.55
C GLU A 220 -11.07 -4.61 -19.45
N VAL A 221 -10.48 -4.15 -18.33
CA VAL A 221 -10.28 -2.73 -18.05
C VAL A 221 -9.38 -2.07 -19.11
N VAL A 222 -8.31 -2.71 -19.56
CA VAL A 222 -7.42 -2.15 -20.58
C VAL A 222 -8.08 -1.97 -21.96
N ARG A 223 -9.22 -2.62 -22.20
CA ARG A 223 -9.99 -2.52 -23.46
C ARG A 223 -11.19 -1.59 -23.33
N ASN A 224 -11.46 -1.07 -22.16
CA ASN A 224 -12.59 -0.19 -21.93
C ASN A 224 -12.37 1.16 -22.65
N PRO A 225 -13.27 1.59 -23.57
CA PRO A 225 -13.12 2.85 -24.31
C PRO A 225 -13.01 4.07 -23.40
N GLN A 226 -13.77 4.13 -22.30
CA GLN A 226 -13.71 5.24 -21.34
C GLN A 226 -12.35 5.32 -20.65
N VAL A 227 -11.74 4.17 -20.34
CA VAL A 227 -10.40 4.12 -19.75
C VAL A 227 -9.36 4.61 -20.75
N ILE A 228 -9.46 4.16 -22.00
CA ILE A 228 -8.54 4.59 -23.08
C ILE A 228 -8.65 6.10 -23.28
N GLU A 229 -9.85 6.65 -23.33
CA GLU A 229 -10.10 8.08 -23.51
C GLU A 229 -9.54 8.90 -22.34
N ALA A 230 -9.75 8.46 -21.07
CA ALA A 230 -9.25 9.13 -19.89
C ALA A 230 -7.71 9.24 -19.85
N TYR A 231 -7.01 8.23 -20.39
CA TYR A 231 -5.54 8.27 -20.48
C TYR A 231 -5.02 9.04 -21.69
N LEU A 232 -5.66 8.91 -22.86
CA LEU A 232 -5.27 9.64 -24.07
C LEU A 232 -5.63 11.12 -24.00
N GLY A 233 -6.80 11.46 -23.42
CA GLY A 233 -7.23 12.83 -23.23
C GLY A 233 -6.33 13.63 -22.28
N SER A 234 -5.70 12.98 -21.30
CA SER A 234 -4.79 13.63 -20.36
C SER A 234 -3.43 14.00 -20.99
N GLU A 235 -2.97 13.30 -22.01
CA GLU A 235 -1.74 13.64 -22.75
C GLU A 235 -1.92 14.89 -23.65
N HIS A 236 -3.12 15.15 -24.15
CA HIS A 236 -3.39 16.32 -25.00
C HIS A 236 -3.64 17.62 -24.17
N ALA A 237 -3.92 17.51 -22.87
CA ALA A 237 -4.13 18.67 -22.00
C ALA A 237 -2.82 19.19 -21.37
N ALA A 238 -1.70 18.47 -21.54
CA ALA A 238 -0.39 18.81 -20.99
C ALA A 238 0.62 19.34 -22.03
N ALA A 239 0.20 19.52 -23.30
CA ALA A 239 0.94 20.15 -24.38
C ALA A 239 0.41 21.55 -24.66
#